data_8cacac041527edfc9dd6c4d307575844
#
_entry.id   8cacac041527edfc9dd6c4d307575844
#
_cell.length_a   1.000
_cell.length_b   1.000
_cell.length_c   1.000
_cell.angle_alpha   90.00
_cell.angle_beta   90.00
_cell.angle_gamma   90.00
#
_symmetry.space_group_name_H-M   'P 1'
#
loop_
_entity.id
_entity.type
_entity.pdbx_description
1 polymer ?
#
loop_
_entity_poly.entity_id
_entity_poly.type
_entity_poly.pdbx_seq_one_letter_code
_entity_poly.pdbx_strand_id
1 'polypeptide(L)'
;MKKLLAWVVMMGASYLVFGQDAELDKQDPKVREKIQAARIALISEKLKLTPAQAEKFWPIYREFAEQRAELRKQFRQAERTQDPNRTKADREQALIKLGLELKQQNVDLEKKYSERLLNVISAQQLLTLPKAEQEFTRILMQRLQERQEMREQRQEAIKNRMEQRQREKNN
;
A
#
# COMPACT_ATOMS: atom_id res chain seq x y z
N MET A 1 -35.90 1.57 3.73
CA MET A 1 -34.99 0.51 3.30
C MET A 1 -33.89 0.96 2.31
N LYS A 2 -33.82 2.24 1.91
CA LYS A 2 -32.78 2.75 0.96
C LYS A 2 -31.53 3.36 1.61
N LYS A 3 -31.46 3.47 2.93
CA LYS A 3 -30.34 4.11 3.65
C LYS A 3 -29.30 3.14 4.21
N LEU A 4 -29.52 1.83 4.14
CA LEU A 4 -28.57 0.80 4.62
C LEU A 4 -27.56 0.36 3.55
N LEU A 5 -27.84 0.60 2.26
CA LEU A 5 -26.92 0.28 1.16
C LEU A 5 -25.75 1.25 1.00
N ALA A 6 -25.89 2.49 1.50
CA ALA A 6 -24.84 3.51 1.40
C ALA A 6 -23.66 3.24 2.37
N TRP A 7 -23.87 2.47 3.43
CA TRP A 7 -22.84 2.18 4.44
C TRP A 7 -21.89 1.05 4.01
N VAL A 8 -22.36 0.13 3.17
CA VAL A 8 -21.55 -0.99 2.67
C VAL A 8 -20.53 -0.54 1.62
N VAL A 9 -20.82 0.52 0.86
CA VAL A 9 -19.93 1.05 -0.19
C VAL A 9 -18.73 1.80 0.40
N MET A 10 -18.84 2.38 1.59
CA MET A 10 -17.72 3.12 2.20
C MET A 10 -16.65 2.21 2.82
N MET A 11 -16.97 0.94 3.13
CA MET A 11 -15.99 -0.06 3.57
C MET A 11 -15.21 -0.71 2.43
N GLY A 12 -15.67 -0.61 1.16
CA GLY A 12 -15.02 -1.21 -0.01
C GLY A 12 -13.75 -0.48 -0.48
N ALA A 13 -13.58 0.80 -0.13
CA ALA A 13 -12.41 1.59 -0.58
C ALA A 13 -11.09 1.18 0.11
N SER A 14 -11.15 0.49 1.24
CA SER A 14 -9.96 0.03 1.96
C SER A 14 -9.27 -1.17 1.30
N TYR A 15 -9.93 -1.87 0.39
CA TYR A 15 -9.37 -3.08 -0.27
C TYR A 15 -8.43 -2.76 -1.45
N LEU A 16 -8.51 -1.56 -2.05
CA LEU A 16 -7.66 -1.20 -3.19
C LEU A 16 -6.20 -0.87 -2.80
N VAL A 17 -5.93 -0.66 -1.51
CA VAL A 17 -4.56 -0.43 -1.01
C VAL A 17 -3.75 -1.74 -0.88
N PHE A 18 -4.41 -2.90 -0.95
CA PHE A 18 -3.81 -4.21 -0.67
C PHE A 18 -2.79 -4.72 -1.72
N GLY A 19 -2.83 -4.22 -2.96
CA GLY A 19 -1.96 -4.71 -4.04
C GLY A 19 -0.59 -4.04 -4.15
N GLN A 20 -0.38 -2.89 -3.52
CA GLN A 20 0.71 -1.96 -3.84
C GLN A 20 2.03 -2.23 -3.12
N ASP A 21 1.97 -2.78 -1.90
CA ASP A 21 3.20 -3.08 -1.14
C ASP A 21 4.02 -4.23 -1.76
N ALA A 22 3.39 -5.14 -2.50
CA ALA A 22 4.08 -6.27 -3.14
C ALA A 22 4.93 -5.85 -4.35
N GLU A 23 4.60 -4.74 -5.00
CA GLU A 23 5.37 -4.22 -6.12
C GLU A 23 6.57 -3.39 -5.64
N LEU A 24 6.45 -2.80 -4.45
CA LEU A 24 7.55 -2.10 -3.79
C LEU A 24 8.65 -3.06 -3.29
N ASP A 25 8.29 -4.28 -2.92
CA ASP A 25 9.24 -5.31 -2.45
C ASP A 25 10.21 -5.78 -3.55
N LYS A 26 9.83 -5.63 -4.82
CA LYS A 26 10.66 -5.99 -5.99
C LYS A 26 11.57 -4.85 -6.46
N GLN A 27 11.49 -3.68 -5.85
CA GLN A 27 12.24 -2.50 -6.29
C GLN A 27 13.66 -2.48 -5.73
N ASP A 28 14.56 -1.79 -6.45
CA ASP A 28 15.92 -1.48 -6.01
C ASP A 28 15.92 -0.94 -4.57
N PRO A 29 16.80 -1.43 -3.68
CA PRO A 29 16.91 -0.95 -2.30
C PRO A 29 16.98 0.58 -2.19
N LYS A 30 17.70 1.25 -3.09
CA LYS A 30 17.76 2.72 -3.14
C LYS A 30 16.43 3.40 -3.43
N VAL A 31 15.57 2.76 -4.22
CA VAL A 31 14.23 3.28 -4.52
C VAL A 31 13.34 3.12 -3.29
N ARG A 32 13.41 1.98 -2.62
CA ARG A 32 12.67 1.74 -1.36
C ARG A 32 13.04 2.76 -0.28
N GLU A 33 14.33 3.03 -0.13
CA GLU A 33 14.84 4.02 0.83
C GLU A 33 14.30 5.43 0.55
N LYS A 34 14.30 5.86 -0.72
CA LYS A 34 13.69 7.13 -1.13
C LYS A 34 12.19 7.20 -0.86
N ILE A 35 11.46 6.12 -1.09
CA ILE A 35 10.02 6.04 -0.82
C ILE A 35 9.77 6.14 0.68
N GLN A 36 10.57 5.46 1.51
CA GLN A 36 10.47 5.55 2.98
C GLN A 36 10.78 6.96 3.48
N ALA A 37 11.84 7.58 2.98
CA ALA A 37 12.18 8.96 3.34
C ALA A 37 11.05 9.95 2.96
N ALA A 38 10.45 9.80 1.78
CA ALA A 38 9.31 10.61 1.35
C ALA A 38 8.06 10.38 2.22
N ARG A 39 7.81 9.13 2.64
CA ARG A 39 6.72 8.80 3.57
C ARG A 39 6.93 9.48 4.91
N ILE A 40 8.14 9.39 5.47
CA ILE A 40 8.50 10.03 6.73
C ILE A 40 8.30 11.53 6.64
N ALA A 41 8.79 12.18 5.60
CA ALA A 41 8.66 13.62 5.42
C ALA A 41 7.18 14.05 5.38
N LEU A 42 6.37 13.41 4.51
CA LEU A 42 4.96 13.77 4.36
C LEU A 42 4.14 13.55 5.63
N ILE A 43 4.27 12.38 6.26
CA ILE A 43 3.50 12.07 7.48
C ILE A 43 3.91 12.99 8.62
N SER A 44 5.22 13.25 8.82
CA SER A 44 5.69 14.18 9.86
C SER A 44 5.13 15.58 9.65
N GLU A 45 5.10 16.08 8.40
CA GLU A 45 4.55 17.37 8.05
C GLU A 45 3.03 17.43 8.31
N LYS A 46 2.27 16.44 7.83
CA LYS A 46 0.81 16.42 7.98
C LYS A 46 0.35 16.30 9.44
N LEU A 47 1.07 15.53 10.22
CA LEU A 47 0.80 15.40 11.66
C LEU A 47 1.41 16.54 12.46
N LYS A 48 2.24 17.40 11.86
CA LYS A 48 2.99 18.47 12.55
C LYS A 48 3.75 17.92 13.76
N LEU A 49 4.47 16.79 13.56
CA LEU A 49 5.24 16.17 14.64
C LEU A 49 6.38 17.08 15.07
N THR A 50 6.49 17.30 16.38
CA THR A 50 7.73 17.88 16.92
C THR A 50 8.88 16.90 16.80
N PRO A 51 10.16 17.34 16.86
CA PRO A 51 11.31 16.42 16.83
C PRO A 51 11.21 15.33 17.91
N ALA A 52 10.84 15.69 19.13
CA ALA A 52 10.67 14.76 20.25
C ALA A 52 9.54 13.74 20.02
N GLN A 53 8.45 14.17 19.38
CA GLN A 53 7.37 13.26 18.98
C GLN A 53 7.83 12.33 17.86
N ALA A 54 8.50 12.85 16.83
CA ALA A 54 8.96 12.06 15.70
C ALA A 54 9.92 10.95 16.12
N GLU A 55 10.85 11.24 17.03
CA GLU A 55 11.80 10.26 17.58
C GLU A 55 11.09 9.03 18.19
N LYS A 56 9.99 9.25 18.93
CA LYS A 56 9.23 8.18 19.59
C LYS A 56 8.16 7.56 18.68
N PHE A 57 7.58 8.35 17.78
CA PHE A 57 6.52 7.93 16.87
C PHE A 57 7.01 6.90 15.84
N TRP A 58 8.13 7.18 15.18
CA TRP A 58 8.58 6.39 14.03
C TRP A 58 8.94 4.94 14.35
N PRO A 59 9.56 4.60 15.49
CA PRO A 59 9.76 3.21 15.88
C PRO A 59 8.44 2.45 16.02
N ILE A 60 7.45 3.04 16.71
CA ILE A 60 6.13 2.44 16.94
C ILE A 60 5.39 2.26 15.60
N TYR A 61 5.39 3.29 14.75
CA TYR A 61 4.74 3.26 13.45
C TYR A 61 5.35 2.20 12.52
N ARG A 62 6.68 2.06 12.50
CA ARG A 62 7.35 1.04 11.68
C ARG A 62 6.98 -0.37 12.13
N GLU A 63 7.02 -0.65 13.41
CA GLU A 63 6.61 -1.93 13.96
C GLU A 63 5.15 -2.26 13.58
N PHE A 64 4.25 -1.29 13.67
CA PHE A 64 2.86 -1.42 13.23
C PHE A 64 2.75 -1.72 11.73
N ALA A 65 3.45 -0.98 10.89
CA ALA A 65 3.44 -1.16 9.45
C ALA A 65 3.97 -2.54 9.03
N GLU A 66 5.02 -3.03 9.68
CA GLU A 66 5.59 -4.36 9.46
C GLU A 66 4.59 -5.46 9.82
N GLN A 67 3.94 -5.38 10.98
CA GLN A 67 2.94 -6.37 11.38
C GLN A 67 1.72 -6.36 10.45
N ARG A 68 1.25 -5.19 10.03
CA ARG A 68 0.20 -5.10 8.99
C ARG A 68 0.64 -5.71 7.66
N ALA A 69 1.87 -5.50 7.25
CA ALA A 69 2.40 -6.08 6.01
C ALA A 69 2.46 -7.62 6.09
N GLU A 70 2.80 -8.18 7.25
CA GLU A 70 2.82 -9.63 7.45
C GLU A 70 1.41 -10.25 7.37
N LEU A 71 0.38 -9.63 7.96
CA LEU A 71 -1.01 -10.08 7.81
C LEU A 71 -1.44 -10.11 6.34
N ARG A 72 -1.09 -9.06 5.58
CA ARG A 72 -1.37 -9.02 4.13
C ARG A 72 -0.62 -10.10 3.35
N LYS A 73 0.62 -10.36 3.72
CA LYS A 73 1.45 -11.41 3.10
C LYS A 73 0.86 -12.80 3.33
N GLN A 74 0.37 -13.10 4.52
CA GLN A 74 -0.30 -14.36 4.85
C GLN A 74 -1.50 -14.61 3.93
N PHE A 75 -2.36 -13.61 3.73
CA PHE A 75 -3.50 -13.74 2.82
C PHE A 75 -3.05 -14.02 1.38
N ARG A 76 -2.13 -13.22 0.84
CA ARG A 76 -1.60 -13.41 -0.52
C ARG A 76 -0.93 -14.78 -0.70
N GLN A 77 -0.27 -15.26 0.33
CA GLN A 77 0.35 -16.59 0.28
C GLN A 77 -0.71 -17.69 0.22
N ALA A 78 -1.76 -17.60 1.04
CA ALA A 78 -2.88 -18.54 1.00
C ALA A 78 -3.62 -18.54 -0.35
N GLU A 79 -3.77 -17.39 -1.01
CA GLU A 79 -4.33 -17.31 -2.36
C GLU A 79 -3.46 -18.05 -3.40
N ARG A 80 -2.14 -17.98 -3.26
CA ARG A 80 -1.19 -18.57 -4.22
C ARG A 80 -0.97 -20.07 -3.99
N THR A 81 -1.03 -20.52 -2.74
CA THR A 81 -0.73 -21.91 -2.32
C THR A 81 -1.98 -22.72 -2.04
N GLN A 82 -3.03 -22.52 -2.85
CA GLN A 82 -4.26 -23.30 -2.73
C GLN A 82 -4.00 -24.79 -3.00
N ASP A 83 -4.54 -25.64 -2.12
CA ASP A 83 -4.45 -27.09 -2.28
C ASP A 83 -5.23 -27.54 -3.54
N PRO A 84 -4.57 -28.14 -4.54
CA PRO A 84 -5.22 -28.58 -5.78
C PRO A 84 -6.21 -29.74 -5.55
N ASN A 85 -6.08 -30.49 -4.43
CA ASN A 85 -6.94 -31.62 -4.12
C ASN A 85 -8.29 -31.21 -3.49
N ARG A 86 -8.44 -29.94 -3.09
CA ARG A 86 -9.71 -29.42 -2.57
C ARG A 86 -10.61 -28.96 -3.70
N THR A 87 -11.93 -29.04 -3.47
CA THR A 87 -12.89 -28.45 -4.40
C THR A 87 -12.72 -26.93 -4.47
N LYS A 88 -13.18 -26.32 -5.55
CA LYS A 88 -13.15 -24.86 -5.69
C LYS A 88 -13.92 -24.20 -4.54
N ALA A 89 -15.09 -24.72 -4.19
CA ALA A 89 -15.94 -24.20 -3.11
C ALA A 89 -15.21 -24.25 -1.75
N ASP A 90 -14.54 -25.35 -1.43
CA ASP A 90 -13.80 -25.47 -0.17
C ASP A 90 -12.63 -24.48 -0.09
N ARG A 91 -11.93 -24.23 -1.22
CA ARG A 91 -10.85 -23.26 -1.29
C ARG A 91 -11.37 -21.84 -1.07
N GLU A 92 -12.45 -21.46 -1.74
CA GLU A 92 -13.09 -20.15 -1.58
C GLU A 92 -13.57 -19.94 -0.14
N GLN A 93 -14.20 -20.94 0.46
CA GLN A 93 -14.65 -20.88 1.85
C GLN A 93 -13.48 -20.72 2.83
N ALA A 94 -12.39 -21.45 2.61
CA ALA A 94 -11.19 -21.33 3.43
C ALA A 94 -10.56 -19.92 3.34
N LEU A 95 -10.51 -19.32 2.14
CA LEU A 95 -10.02 -17.96 1.95
C LEU A 95 -10.93 -16.91 2.62
N ILE A 96 -12.24 -17.07 2.55
CA ILE A 96 -13.18 -16.18 3.25
C ILE A 96 -12.94 -16.25 4.76
N LYS A 97 -12.83 -17.46 5.32
CA LYS A 97 -12.58 -17.66 6.75
C LYS A 97 -11.26 -17.00 7.17
N LEU A 98 -10.17 -17.29 6.44
CA LEU A 98 -8.86 -16.66 6.69
C LEU A 98 -8.94 -15.14 6.60
N GLY A 99 -9.63 -14.60 5.58
CA GLY A 99 -9.81 -13.16 5.42
C GLY A 99 -10.50 -12.51 6.61
N LEU A 100 -11.50 -13.16 7.19
CA LEU A 100 -12.20 -12.68 8.40
C LEU A 100 -11.29 -12.73 9.63
N GLU A 101 -10.53 -13.81 9.80
CA GLU A 101 -9.56 -13.96 10.90
C GLU A 101 -8.47 -12.88 10.83
N LEU A 102 -7.88 -12.66 9.65
CA LEU A 102 -6.85 -11.63 9.45
C LEU A 102 -7.40 -10.22 9.61
N LYS A 103 -8.66 -9.99 9.25
CA LYS A 103 -9.33 -8.71 9.49
C LYS A 103 -9.49 -8.44 10.98
N GLN A 104 -9.87 -9.44 11.77
CA GLN A 104 -9.96 -9.32 13.23
C GLN A 104 -8.58 -9.02 13.82
N GLN A 105 -7.55 -9.75 13.42
CA GLN A 105 -6.17 -9.50 13.85
C GLN A 105 -5.69 -8.08 13.50
N ASN A 106 -6.09 -7.55 12.34
CA ASN A 106 -5.76 -6.18 11.97
C ASN A 106 -6.44 -5.16 12.88
N VAL A 107 -7.69 -5.38 13.27
CA VAL A 107 -8.42 -4.52 14.23
C VAL A 107 -7.73 -4.53 15.60
N ASP A 108 -7.34 -5.70 16.08
CA ASP A 108 -6.64 -5.84 17.37
C ASP A 108 -5.27 -5.16 17.32
N LEU A 109 -4.58 -5.26 16.19
CA LEU A 109 -3.33 -4.58 15.92
C LEU A 109 -3.51 -3.05 15.94
N GLU A 110 -4.50 -2.52 15.23
CA GLU A 110 -4.83 -1.10 15.20
C GLU A 110 -5.13 -0.57 16.59
N LYS A 111 -5.92 -1.29 17.40
CA LYS A 111 -6.20 -0.93 18.78
C LYS A 111 -4.93 -0.83 19.62
N LYS A 112 -4.11 -1.90 19.61
CA LYS A 112 -2.84 -1.98 20.36
C LYS A 112 -1.91 -0.81 20.03
N TYR A 113 -1.73 -0.52 18.74
CA TYR A 113 -0.80 0.53 18.32
C TYR A 113 -1.37 1.93 18.47
N SER A 114 -2.69 2.11 18.35
CA SER A 114 -3.35 3.38 18.67
C SER A 114 -3.13 3.77 20.12
N GLU A 115 -3.28 2.84 21.06
CA GLU A 115 -3.01 3.08 22.48
C GLU A 115 -1.53 3.47 22.72
N ARG A 116 -0.58 2.80 22.07
CA ARG A 116 0.85 3.13 22.17
C ARG A 116 1.16 4.51 21.57
N LEU A 117 0.56 4.84 20.43
CA LEU A 117 0.77 6.12 19.75
C LEU A 117 0.17 7.28 20.53
N LEU A 118 -0.97 7.10 21.19
CA LEU A 118 -1.60 8.14 22.04
C LEU A 118 -0.73 8.56 23.24
N ASN A 119 0.24 7.76 23.65
CA ASN A 119 1.25 8.15 24.63
C ASN A 119 2.34 9.09 24.08
N VAL A 120 2.38 9.26 22.74
CA VAL A 120 3.42 10.04 22.03
C VAL A 120 2.83 11.25 21.32
N ILE A 121 1.67 11.05 20.68
CA ILE A 121 0.99 12.07 19.88
C ILE A 121 -0.43 12.31 20.37
N SER A 122 -1.01 13.46 20.03
CA SER A 122 -2.39 13.78 20.39
C SER A 122 -3.39 12.93 19.59
N ALA A 123 -4.61 12.81 20.13
CA ALA A 123 -5.73 12.16 19.44
C ALA A 123 -6.02 12.82 18.06
N GLN A 124 -5.89 14.14 17.96
CA GLN A 124 -6.05 14.86 16.70
C GLN A 124 -4.99 14.46 15.65
N GLN A 125 -3.74 14.30 16.08
CA GLN A 125 -2.66 13.82 15.20
C GLN A 125 -2.92 12.38 14.77
N LEU A 126 -3.35 11.52 15.70
CA LEU A 126 -3.68 10.12 15.39
C LEU A 126 -4.85 10.02 14.40
N LEU A 127 -5.90 10.84 14.53
CA LEU A 127 -7.03 10.90 13.57
C LEU A 127 -6.60 11.44 12.19
N THR A 128 -5.51 12.18 12.13
CA THR A 128 -4.96 12.70 10.87
C THR A 128 -4.11 11.67 10.13
N LEU A 129 -3.53 10.71 10.85
CA LEU A 129 -2.61 9.70 10.30
C LEU A 129 -3.19 8.93 9.11
N PRO A 130 -4.41 8.37 9.14
CA PRO A 130 -4.96 7.64 7.99
C PRO A 130 -5.08 8.50 6.74
N LYS A 131 -5.41 9.78 6.87
CA LYS A 131 -5.50 10.73 5.76
C LYS A 131 -4.11 11.00 5.16
N ALA A 132 -3.09 11.16 6.00
CA ALA A 132 -1.71 11.35 5.56
C ALA A 132 -1.18 10.11 4.83
N GLU A 133 -1.50 8.91 5.30
CA GLU A 133 -1.16 7.65 4.63
C GLU A 133 -1.84 7.52 3.25
N GLN A 134 -3.13 7.86 3.16
CA GLN A 134 -3.87 7.86 1.89
C GLN A 134 -3.29 8.87 0.90
N GLU A 135 -2.96 10.07 1.36
CA GLU A 135 -2.33 11.09 0.52
C GLU A 135 -0.97 10.63 0.00
N PHE A 136 -0.14 10.06 0.87
CA PHE A 136 1.14 9.48 0.46
C PHE A 136 0.95 8.41 -0.62
N THR A 137 0.02 7.50 -0.43
CA THR A 137 -0.29 6.43 -1.40
C THR A 137 -0.73 7.02 -2.73
N ARG A 138 -1.61 8.01 -2.72
CA ARG A 138 -2.07 8.69 -3.94
C ARG A 138 -0.91 9.33 -4.70
N ILE A 139 -0.04 10.08 -4.01
CA ILE A 139 1.13 10.72 -4.63
C ILE A 139 2.09 9.68 -5.20
N LEU A 140 2.33 8.60 -4.47
CA LEU A 140 3.21 7.51 -4.93
C LEU A 140 2.68 6.87 -6.21
N MET A 141 1.38 6.55 -6.26
CA MET A 141 0.74 5.95 -7.43
C MET A 141 0.79 6.86 -8.65
N GLN A 142 0.48 8.14 -8.47
CA GLN A 142 0.59 9.12 -9.54
C GLN A 142 2.01 9.17 -10.12
N ARG A 143 3.03 9.20 -9.27
CA ARG A 143 4.43 9.21 -9.72
C ARG A 143 4.86 7.91 -10.42
N LEU A 144 4.32 6.77 -10.00
CA LEU A 144 4.59 5.50 -10.67
C LEU A 144 3.95 5.46 -12.06
N GLN A 145 2.72 5.93 -12.19
CA GLN A 145 2.02 6.05 -13.47
C GLN A 145 2.76 7.00 -14.43
N GLU A 146 3.10 8.20 -13.99
CA GLU A 146 3.89 9.16 -14.79
C GLU A 146 5.21 8.56 -15.31
N ARG A 147 5.89 7.78 -14.45
CA ARG A 147 7.12 7.09 -14.86
C ARG A 147 6.86 6.00 -15.90
N GLN A 148 5.77 5.28 -15.80
CA GLN A 148 5.39 4.24 -16.76
C GLN A 148 5.08 4.88 -18.11
N GLU A 149 4.25 5.91 -18.14
CA GLU A 149 3.92 6.67 -19.37
C GLU A 149 5.18 7.22 -20.05
N MET A 150 6.10 7.80 -19.28
CA MET A 150 7.38 8.29 -19.82
C MET A 150 8.26 7.18 -20.37
N ARG A 151 8.23 5.97 -19.80
CA ARG A 151 8.96 4.80 -20.34
C ARG A 151 8.36 4.34 -21.66
N GLU A 152 7.04 4.24 -21.73
CA GLU A 152 6.32 3.85 -22.95
C GLU A 152 6.57 4.84 -24.08
N GLN A 153 6.44 6.14 -23.84
CA GLN A 153 6.74 7.19 -24.81
C GLN A 153 8.20 7.10 -25.33
N ARG A 154 9.15 6.86 -24.41
CA ARG A 154 10.56 6.69 -24.78
C ARG A 154 10.78 5.46 -25.64
N GLN A 155 10.14 4.34 -25.34
CA GLN A 155 10.24 3.11 -26.13
C GLN A 155 9.64 3.31 -27.53
N GLU A 156 8.49 3.97 -27.62
CA GLU A 156 7.86 4.29 -28.90
C GLU A 156 8.72 5.23 -29.74
N ALA A 157 9.30 6.26 -29.15
CA ALA A 157 10.21 7.17 -29.86
C ALA A 157 11.47 6.45 -30.37
N ILE A 158 12.02 5.51 -29.61
CA ILE A 158 13.15 4.68 -30.05
C ILE A 158 12.73 3.78 -31.23
N LYS A 159 11.58 3.12 -31.14
CA LYS A 159 11.04 2.26 -32.19
C LYS A 159 10.85 3.04 -33.49
N ASN A 160 10.18 4.19 -33.44
CA ASN A 160 9.93 5.05 -34.61
C ASN A 160 11.24 5.50 -35.25
N ARG A 161 12.26 5.87 -34.46
CA ARG A 161 13.60 6.23 -34.96
C ARG A 161 14.30 5.05 -35.64
N MET A 162 14.14 3.85 -35.11
CA MET A 162 14.72 2.64 -35.73
C MET A 162 14.04 2.32 -37.06
N GLU A 163 12.73 2.41 -37.16
CA GLU A 163 11.95 2.20 -38.37
C GLU A 163 12.31 3.23 -39.45
N GLN A 164 12.49 4.48 -39.11
CA GLN A 164 12.93 5.52 -40.06
C GLN A 164 14.32 5.20 -40.61
N ARG A 165 15.26 4.83 -39.76
CA ARG A 165 16.62 4.44 -40.23
C ARG A 165 16.65 3.21 -41.15
N GLN A 166 15.73 2.26 -40.93
CA GLN A 166 15.58 1.11 -41.79
C GLN A 166 15.03 1.50 -43.17
N ARG A 167 14.05 2.40 -43.22
CA ARG A 167 13.49 2.91 -44.48
C ARG A 167 14.54 3.69 -45.30
N GLU A 168 15.35 4.52 -44.64
CA GLU A 168 16.43 5.26 -45.28
C GLU A 168 17.55 4.37 -45.85
N LYS A 169 17.77 3.18 -45.28
CA LYS A 169 18.78 2.22 -45.80
C LYS A 169 18.27 1.36 -46.94
N ASN A 170 16.95 1.24 -47.10
CA ASN A 170 16.33 0.41 -48.12
C ASN A 170 15.90 1.23 -49.37
N ASN A 171 16.12 2.53 -49.39
CA ASN A 171 15.99 3.44 -50.54
C ASN A 171 17.36 3.84 -51.06
#